data_88241b8a84866967c8d7cc5c1949c52d
#
_entry.id   88241b8a84866967c8d7cc5c1949c52d
#
_cell.length_a   1.000
_cell.length_b   1.000
_cell.length_c   1.000
_cell.angle_alpha   90.00
_cell.angle_beta   90.00
_cell.angle_gamma   90.00
#
_symmetry.space_group_name_H-M   'P 1'
#
loop_
_entity.id
_entity.type
_entity.pdbx_description
1 polymer ?
#
loop_
_entity_poly.entity_id
_entity_poly.type
_entity_poly.pdbx_seq_one_letter_code
_entity_poly.pdbx_strand_id
1 'polypeptide(L)' 'MPKIFSEKERVDIISSLQKSAMKELARVGVRKTTVDELCRLSHLAKGSFYLFYESKEELFLDCIKTFADSLEEMYL' A
#
# COMPACT_ATOMS: atom_id res chain seq x y z
N MET A 1 -6.73 0.59 23.52
CA MET A 1 -6.49 1.85 22.78
C MET A 1 -6.01 1.53 21.37
N PRO A 2 -6.59 2.16 20.37
CA PRO A 2 -6.05 2.00 19.02
C PRO A 2 -4.63 2.56 18.98
N LYS A 3 -3.77 1.88 18.27
CA LYS A 3 -2.41 2.35 18.09
C LYS A 3 -2.42 3.60 17.21
N ILE A 4 -1.78 4.66 17.67
CA ILE A 4 -1.63 5.89 16.90
C ILE A 4 -0.22 5.89 16.30
N PHE A 5 -0.16 5.93 14.98
CA PHE A 5 1.12 5.99 14.28
C PHE A 5 1.57 7.44 14.15
N SER A 6 2.88 7.68 14.32
CA SER A 6 3.46 8.99 14.05
C SER A 6 3.40 9.27 12.54
N GLU A 7 3.61 10.53 12.16
CA GLU A 7 3.64 10.91 10.75
C GLU A 7 4.69 10.12 9.98
N LYS A 8 5.88 9.97 10.53
CA LYS A 8 6.95 9.19 9.92
C LYS A 8 6.56 7.73 9.76
N GLU A 9 5.97 7.14 10.81
CA GLU A 9 5.51 5.76 10.76
C GLU A 9 4.45 5.56 9.69
N ARG A 10 3.52 6.52 9.56
CA ARG A 10 2.47 6.45 8.53
C ARG A 10 3.06 6.45 7.13
N VAL A 11 4.01 7.35 6.88
CA VAL A 11 4.71 7.42 5.58
C VAL A 11 5.42 6.11 5.28
N ASP A 12 6.12 5.55 6.26
CA ASP A 12 6.86 4.30 6.09
C ASP A 12 5.92 3.12 5.83
N ILE A 13 4.80 3.06 6.54
CA ILE A 13 3.80 2.00 6.36
C ILE A 13 3.18 2.07 4.97
N ILE A 14 2.77 3.26 4.54
CA ILE A 14 2.18 3.45 3.22
C ILE A 14 3.18 3.06 2.13
N SER A 15 4.43 3.49 2.26
CA SER A 15 5.49 3.14 1.32
C SER A 15 5.69 1.63 1.25
N SER A 16 5.71 0.96 2.39
CA SER A 16 5.86 -0.50 2.47
C SER A 16 4.68 -1.22 1.83
N LEU A 17 3.46 -0.76 2.09
CA LEU A 17 2.26 -1.34 1.49
C LEU A 17 2.26 -1.15 -0.02
N GLN A 18 2.66 0.00 -0.52
CA GLN A 18 2.74 0.25 -1.96
C GLN A 18 3.78 -0.66 -2.63
N LYS A 19 4.93 -0.85 -2.01
CA LYS A 19 5.96 -1.76 -2.53
C LYS A 19 5.45 -3.20 -2.58
N SER A 20 4.77 -3.63 -1.52
CA SER A 20 4.18 -4.98 -1.45
C SER A 20 3.10 -5.15 -2.52
N ALA A 21 2.26 -4.13 -2.70
CA ALA A 21 1.20 -4.14 -3.71
C ALA A 21 1.77 -4.26 -5.12
N MET A 22 2.81 -3.49 -5.44
CA MET A 22 3.43 -3.55 -6.76
C MET A 22 4.10 -4.91 -7.01
N LYS A 23 4.71 -5.48 -5.98
CA LYS A 23 5.30 -6.81 -6.05
C LYS A 23 4.24 -7.87 -6.33
N GLU A 24 3.12 -7.81 -5.62
CA GLU A 24 2.01 -8.74 -5.81
C GLU A 24 1.31 -8.54 -7.16
N LEU A 25 1.21 -7.30 -7.62
CA LEU A 25 0.67 -6.99 -8.93
C LEU A 25 1.47 -7.71 -10.03
N ALA A 26 2.79 -7.65 -9.93
CA ALA A 26 3.68 -8.31 -10.89
C ALA A 26 3.64 -9.83 -10.77
N ARG A 27 3.47 -10.36 -9.55
CA ARG A 27 3.49 -11.79 -9.29
C ARG A 27 2.18 -12.49 -9.65
N VAL A 28 1.05 -11.95 -9.21
CA VAL A 28 -0.27 -12.62 -9.35
C VAL A 28 -1.38 -11.71 -9.82
N GLY A 29 -1.17 -10.40 -9.85
CA GLY A 29 -2.21 -9.43 -10.22
C GLY A 29 -3.12 -9.06 -9.06
N VAL A 30 -3.92 -8.00 -9.27
CA VAL A 30 -4.80 -7.46 -8.23
C VAL A 30 -5.80 -8.50 -7.74
N ARG A 31 -6.37 -9.24 -8.67
CA ARG A 31 -7.46 -10.17 -8.37
C ARG A 31 -7.05 -11.25 -7.37
N LYS A 32 -5.83 -11.78 -7.50
CA LYS A 32 -5.33 -12.85 -6.65
C LYS A 32 -4.61 -12.34 -5.39
N THR A 33 -4.35 -11.05 -5.32
CA THR A 33 -3.73 -10.45 -4.15
C THR A 33 -4.74 -10.36 -3.01
N THR A 34 -4.31 -10.73 -1.81
CA THR A 34 -5.17 -10.63 -0.61
C THR A 34 -4.59 -9.62 0.37
N VAL A 35 -5.46 -9.02 1.19
CA VAL A 35 -5.03 -8.12 2.26
C VAL A 35 -4.08 -8.86 3.22
N ASP A 36 -4.38 -10.12 3.52
CA ASP A 36 -3.53 -10.93 4.40
C ASP A 36 -2.10 -11.02 3.87
N GLU A 37 -1.93 -11.25 2.57
CA GLU A 37 -0.61 -11.35 1.96
C GLU A 37 0.11 -10.00 1.94
N LEU A 38 -0.60 -8.93 1.65
CA LEU A 38 -0.04 -7.58 1.70
C LEU A 38 0.46 -7.24 3.09
N CYS A 39 -0.31 -7.60 4.11
CA CYS A 39 0.07 -7.38 5.50
C CYS A 39 1.28 -8.22 5.89
N ARG A 40 1.33 -9.48 5.45
CA ARG A 40 2.47 -10.36 5.71
C ARG A 40 3.75 -9.78 5.12
N LEU A 41 3.70 -9.34 3.87
CA LEU A 41 4.86 -8.76 3.19
C LEU A 41 5.32 -7.45 3.81
N SER A 42 4.40 -6.69 4.36
CA SER A 42 4.68 -5.38 4.96
C SER A 42 4.90 -5.45 6.47
N HIS A 43 4.85 -6.64 7.05
CA HIS A 43 4.97 -6.86 8.50
C HIS A 43 3.97 -6.01 9.28
N LEU A 44 2.73 -5.97 8.79
CA LEU A 44 1.67 -5.14 9.35
C LEU A 44 0.50 -6.00 9.80
N ALA A 45 -0.08 -5.68 10.95
CA ALA A 45 -1.28 -6.35 11.41
C ALA A 45 -2.46 -5.98 10.50
N LYS A 46 -3.34 -6.95 10.25
CA LYS A 46 -4.50 -6.76 9.36
C LYS A 46 -5.39 -5.58 9.80
N GLY A 47 -5.62 -5.46 11.10
CA GLY A 47 -6.39 -4.33 11.64
C GLY A 47 -5.75 -2.99 11.34
N SER A 48 -4.42 -2.94 11.34
CA SER A 48 -3.70 -1.71 11.01
C SER A 48 -3.83 -1.35 9.53
N PHE A 49 -3.90 -2.35 8.64
CA PHE A 49 -4.13 -2.10 7.21
C PHE A 49 -5.37 -1.22 7.01
N TYR A 50 -6.46 -1.57 7.69
CA TYR A 50 -7.73 -0.87 7.52
C TYR A 50 -7.75 0.54 8.13
N LEU A 51 -6.69 0.94 8.83
CA LEU A 51 -6.50 2.33 9.24
C LEU A 51 -6.00 3.20 8.08
N PHE A 52 -5.44 2.58 7.04
CA PHE A 52 -4.84 3.28 5.91
C PHE A 52 -5.66 3.15 4.62
N TYR A 53 -6.24 1.98 4.38
CA TYR A 53 -7.00 1.69 3.16
C TYR A 53 -8.23 0.87 3.50
N GLU A 54 -9.35 1.17 2.85
CA GLU A 54 -10.58 0.41 3.06
C GLU A 54 -10.54 -0.95 2.38
N SER A 55 -9.76 -1.08 1.31
CA SER A 55 -9.67 -2.30 0.52
C SER A 55 -8.33 -2.37 -0.19
N LYS A 56 -8.00 -3.57 -0.71
CA LYS A 56 -6.81 -3.73 -1.55
C LYS A 56 -6.92 -2.89 -2.82
N GLU A 57 -8.12 -2.77 -3.37
CA GLU A 57 -8.36 -1.98 -4.58
C GLU A 57 -8.00 -0.51 -4.35
N GLU A 58 -8.34 0.02 -3.19
CA GLU A 58 -7.97 1.39 -2.83
C GLU A 58 -6.46 1.57 -2.77
N LEU A 59 -5.76 0.60 -2.20
CA LEU A 59 -4.29 0.61 -2.17
C LEU A 59 -3.70 0.61 -3.59
N PHE A 60 -4.22 -0.24 -4.47
CA PHE A 60 -3.73 -0.31 -5.84
C PHE A 60 -4.00 0.98 -6.61
N LEU A 61 -5.15 1.61 -6.38
CA LEU A 61 -5.45 2.92 -6.98
C LEU A 61 -4.46 3.99 -6.51
N ASP A 62 -4.11 3.96 -5.22
CA ASP A 62 -3.13 4.88 -4.68
C ASP A 62 -1.75 4.67 -5.29
N CYS A 63 -1.37 3.41 -5.56
CA CYS A 63 -0.12 3.09 -6.26
C CYS A 63 -0.10 3.69 -7.66
N ILE A 64 -1.20 3.56 -8.40
CA ILE A 64 -1.32 4.12 -9.75
C ILE A 64 -1.19 5.64 -9.71
N LYS A 65 -1.82 6.27 -8.75
CA LYS A 65 -1.78 7.71 -8.56
C LYS A 65 -0.35 8.19 -8.27
N THR A 66 0.34 7.50 -7.38
CA THR A 66 1.74 7.80 -7.04
C THR A 66 2.64 7.66 -8.26
N PHE A 67 2.43 6.62 -9.05
CA PHE A 67 3.19 6.37 -10.28
C PHE A 67 2.94 7.48 -11.31
N ALA A 68 1.69 7.88 -11.49
CA ALA A 68 1.32 8.95 -12.42
C ALA A 68 1.97 10.28 -12.02
N ASP A 69 1.97 10.59 -10.72
CA ASP A 69 2.60 11.81 -10.20
C ASP A 69 4.10 11.80 -10.47
N SER A 70 4.75 10.65 -10.31
CA SER A 70 6.18 10.49 -10.59
C SER A 70 6.49 10.72 -12.07
N LEU A 71 5.65 10.20 -12.97
CA LEU A 71 5.80 10.42 -14.40
C LEU A 71 5.65 11.89 -14.76
N GLU A 72 4.67 12.55 -14.16
CA GLU A 72 4.43 13.97 -14.39
C GLU A 72 5.65 14.81 -13.99
N GLU A 73 6.26 14.50 -12.85
CA GLU A 73 7.48 15.16 -12.39
C GLU A 73 8.65 14.96 -13.37
N MET A 74 8.72 13.81 -14.01
CA MET A 74 9.78 13.50 -14.97
C MET A 74 9.65 14.28 -16.27
N TYR A 75 8.43 14.64 -16.67
CA TYR A 75 8.16 15.27 -17.96
C TYR A 75 7.85 16.76 -17.85
N LEU A 76 7.78 17.28 -16.65
CA LEU A 76 7.65 18.70 -16.40
C LEU A 76 9.00 19.30 -15.95
#